data_04032996b42ee7042bd84fb26f92fd15
#
_entry.id   04032996b42ee7042bd84fb26f92fd15
#
_cell.length_a   1.000
_cell.length_b   1.000
_cell.length_c   1.000
_cell.angle_alpha   90.00
_cell.angle_beta   90.00
_cell.angle_gamma   90.00
#
_symmetry.space_group_name_H-M   'P 1'
#
loop_
_entity.id
_entity.type
_entity.pdbx_description
1 polymer ?
#
loop_
_entity_poly.entity_id
_entity_poly.type
_entity_poly.pdbx_seq_one_letter_code
_entity_poly.pdbx_strand_id
1 'polypeptide(L)'
;VGVKKDQRLSFEQYREGWRSIRRVGTIYQVPNPRTLQREEIMLKQAIQKVVNRSNLTEQEMEAAMEVIMTGQATPAQIGSFITALRLKGETIEEITGAARVMRQKATRIQAHEASVSIDRDEINLDLETVVDTCGTGGDGTNTFNVSTTTAFVVAGCGLRVAKHGNRSVSSLCGSADVIEKLGVKLDVPPAVVEKCLNEVGIGFLYAPALHGAMKYAIGPRREIGIRSIFNILGPLTNPAGANVQVLGVYKKELTPVLAEVLGNLGSRSAFVVYGEGSLDEISIIGKTQVSELKDGQVTTYSIEPEDFGLPRADLNDIRGGDAEENAGIVLSVLQGEKGARRDIVLLNAAAALVAAGRAADFSDGITQAAESIDTGRALEKLEGMKRITNEYKEE
;
A
#
# COMPACT_ATOMS: atom_id res chain seq x y z
N VAL A 1 36.37 29.23 35.50
CA VAL A 1 35.62 28.24 34.69
C VAL A 1 34.14 28.42 35.01
N GLY A 2 33.45 29.27 34.25
CA GLY A 2 32.05 29.67 34.53
C GLY A 2 31.06 28.76 33.79
N VAL A 3 30.18 28.15 34.55
CA VAL A 3 28.97 27.45 34.04
C VAL A 3 27.92 28.49 33.69
N LYS A 4 27.56 28.61 32.40
CA LYS A 4 26.43 29.43 31.96
C LYS A 4 25.11 28.81 32.45
N LYS A 5 24.35 29.58 33.26
CA LYS A 5 22.98 29.24 33.65
C LYS A 5 22.06 29.21 32.42
N ASP A 6 21.30 28.15 32.30
CA ASP A 6 20.17 27.97 31.38
C ASP A 6 19.15 29.13 31.59
N GLN A 7 18.94 29.96 30.54
CA GLN A 7 17.86 30.93 30.51
C GLN A 7 16.56 30.21 30.11
N ARG A 8 15.79 29.77 31.08
CA ARG A 8 14.38 29.42 30.88
C ARG A 8 13.61 30.71 30.63
N LEU A 9 13.13 30.93 29.44
CA LEU A 9 12.20 32.02 29.11
C LEU A 9 10.98 31.92 30.00
N SER A 10 10.54 33.06 30.58
CA SER A 10 9.37 33.11 31.43
C SER A 10 8.09 32.96 30.61
N PHE A 11 7.02 32.48 31.23
CA PHE A 11 5.71 32.25 30.60
C PHE A 11 5.14 33.53 29.92
N GLU A 12 5.54 34.71 30.38
CA GLU A 12 5.13 36.01 29.81
C GLU A 12 5.89 36.32 28.50
N GLN A 13 7.16 35.98 28.41
CA GLN A 13 7.96 36.14 27.18
C GLN A 13 7.47 35.20 26.05
N TYR A 14 6.95 34.02 26.43
CA TYR A 14 6.25 33.14 25.49
C TYR A 14 4.95 33.79 24.97
N ARG A 15 4.21 34.48 25.81
CA ARG A 15 2.95 35.11 25.45
C ARG A 15 3.09 36.35 24.55
N GLU A 16 4.16 37.09 24.65
CA GLU A 16 4.43 38.25 23.78
C GLU A 16 4.92 37.87 22.40
N GLY A 17 5.74 36.84 22.27
CA GLY A 17 6.16 36.30 20.97
C GLY A 17 5.00 35.83 20.08
N TRP A 18 3.87 35.42 20.68
CA TRP A 18 2.68 34.94 19.97
C TRP A 18 1.73 36.04 19.50
N ARG A 19 1.87 37.26 20.00
CA ARG A 19 1.03 38.41 19.53
C ARG A 19 1.49 38.95 18.16
N SER A 20 2.72 38.70 17.75
CA SER A 20 3.27 39.15 16.45
C SER A 20 2.93 38.25 15.25
N ILE A 21 2.48 36.98 15.48
CA ILE A 21 2.21 35.99 14.42
C ILE A 21 0.78 36.06 13.85
N ARG A 22 -0.07 36.96 14.36
CA ARG A 22 -1.49 37.07 13.94
C ARG A 22 -1.73 37.73 12.55
N ARG A 23 -0.72 37.86 11.69
CA ARG A 23 -0.88 38.54 10.39
C ARG A 23 -0.75 37.67 9.14
N VAL A 24 -0.71 36.34 9.25
CA VAL A 24 -0.77 35.46 8.07
C VAL A 24 -1.90 34.47 8.30
N GLY A 25 -2.91 34.52 7.43
CA GLY A 25 -4.23 33.91 7.57
C GLY A 25 -4.32 32.37 7.55
N THR A 26 -3.53 31.67 8.33
CA THR A 26 -3.71 30.25 8.60
C THR A 26 -3.92 30.07 10.10
N ILE A 27 -5.15 29.75 10.49
CA ILE A 27 -5.50 29.44 11.88
C ILE A 27 -4.91 28.07 12.21
N TYR A 28 -3.67 28.04 12.73
CA TYR A 28 -3.18 26.85 13.44
C TYR A 28 -3.94 26.78 14.77
N GLN A 29 -4.89 25.84 14.87
CA GLN A 29 -5.47 25.49 16.15
C GLN A 29 -4.35 24.88 17.02
N VAL A 30 -3.85 25.65 17.98
CA VAL A 30 -2.95 25.13 19.01
C VAL A 30 -3.77 24.12 19.84
N PRO A 31 -3.37 22.84 19.89
CA PRO A 31 -4.09 21.85 20.67
C PRO A 31 -4.19 22.31 22.15
N ASN A 32 -5.34 22.10 22.76
CA ASN A 32 -5.54 22.42 24.17
C ASN A 32 -4.53 21.63 25.02
N PRO A 33 -3.77 22.26 25.93
CA PRO A 33 -2.80 21.55 26.79
C PRO A 33 -3.38 20.34 27.54
N ARG A 34 -4.68 20.38 27.87
CA ARG A 34 -5.38 19.23 28.48
C ARG A 34 -5.58 18.07 27.49
N THR A 35 -5.74 18.36 26.20
CA THR A 35 -5.86 17.33 25.14
C THR A 35 -4.51 16.64 24.93
N LEU A 36 -3.42 17.41 24.81
CA LEU A 36 -2.06 16.87 24.68
C LEU A 36 -1.68 15.98 25.86
N GLN A 37 -1.99 16.39 27.08
CA GLN A 37 -1.71 15.60 28.28
C GLN A 37 -2.53 14.29 28.32
N ARG A 38 -3.78 14.32 27.85
CA ARG A 38 -4.64 13.13 27.76
C ARG A 38 -4.11 12.13 26.71
N GLU A 39 -3.69 12.62 25.56
CA GLU A 39 -3.15 11.81 24.46
C GLU A 39 -1.82 11.16 24.83
N GLU A 40 -0.92 11.87 25.51
CA GLU A 40 0.33 11.32 26.04
C GLU A 40 0.08 10.19 27.07
N ILE A 41 -0.92 10.33 27.92
CA ILE A 41 -1.34 9.30 28.87
C ILE A 41 -1.85 8.07 28.12
N MET A 42 -2.65 8.26 27.07
CA MET A 42 -3.21 7.15 26.27
C MET A 42 -2.12 6.30 25.62
N LEU A 43 -1.11 6.90 24.98
CA LEU A 43 -0.01 6.13 24.37
C LEU A 43 0.82 5.38 25.44
N LYS A 44 1.08 5.96 26.59
CA LYS A 44 1.76 5.29 27.72
C LYS A 44 0.98 4.08 28.22
N GLN A 45 -0.35 4.20 28.31
CA GLN A 45 -1.23 3.09 28.69
C GLN A 45 -1.24 1.99 27.63
N ALA A 46 -1.27 2.33 26.33
CA ALA A 46 -1.17 1.37 25.25
C ALA A 46 0.18 0.62 25.29
N ILE A 47 1.30 1.32 25.49
CA ILE A 47 2.63 0.71 25.67
C ILE A 47 2.61 -0.27 26.86
N GLN A 48 2.05 0.15 28.02
CA GLN A 48 1.98 -0.72 29.19
C GLN A 48 1.17 -1.99 28.94
N LYS A 49 0.04 -1.89 28.21
CA LYS A 49 -0.76 -3.05 27.83
C LYS A 49 0.03 -4.03 26.96
N VAL A 50 0.63 -3.55 25.86
CA VAL A 50 1.32 -4.42 24.91
C VAL A 50 2.61 -5.03 25.48
N VAL A 51 3.32 -4.32 26.37
CA VAL A 51 4.45 -4.84 27.14
C VAL A 51 4.02 -6.00 28.03
N ASN A 52 2.83 -5.90 28.64
CA ASN A 52 2.23 -6.97 29.44
C ASN A 52 1.56 -8.06 28.60
N ARG A 53 1.79 -8.09 27.27
CA ARG A 53 1.19 -9.03 26.31
C ARG A 53 -0.34 -8.98 26.23
N SER A 54 -0.96 -7.88 26.65
CA SER A 54 -2.41 -7.65 26.52
C SER A 54 -2.72 -7.01 25.19
N ASN A 55 -3.80 -7.45 24.53
CA ASN A 55 -4.24 -6.90 23.27
C ASN A 55 -4.87 -5.51 23.46
N LEU A 56 -4.71 -4.66 22.47
CA LEU A 56 -5.46 -3.41 22.36
C LEU A 56 -6.77 -3.67 21.62
N THR A 57 -7.81 -2.95 21.98
CA THR A 57 -9.00 -2.83 21.14
C THR A 57 -8.66 -1.98 19.90
N GLU A 58 -9.52 -2.05 18.89
CA GLU A 58 -9.39 -1.22 17.68
C GLU A 58 -9.31 0.27 18.05
N GLN A 59 -10.19 0.75 18.94
CA GLN A 59 -10.21 2.15 19.39
C GLN A 59 -8.96 2.57 20.17
N GLU A 60 -8.41 1.68 21.02
CA GLU A 60 -7.16 1.95 21.73
C GLU A 60 -5.98 2.04 20.75
N MET A 61 -5.98 1.20 19.72
CA MET A 61 -4.96 1.26 18.67
C MET A 61 -5.10 2.51 17.81
N GLU A 62 -6.32 2.88 17.41
CA GLU A 62 -6.59 4.15 16.71
C GLU A 62 -6.04 5.34 17.51
N ALA A 63 -6.34 5.39 18.80
CA ALA A 63 -5.86 6.46 19.67
C ALA A 63 -4.32 6.52 19.79
N ALA A 64 -3.66 5.36 19.92
CA ALA A 64 -2.20 5.28 19.95
C ALA A 64 -1.58 5.73 18.62
N MET A 65 -2.14 5.28 17.50
CA MET A 65 -1.68 5.65 16.16
C MET A 65 -1.93 7.14 15.87
N GLU A 66 -3.03 7.74 16.33
CA GLU A 66 -3.29 9.18 16.20
C GLU A 66 -2.18 10.00 16.85
N VAL A 67 -1.76 9.64 18.07
CA VAL A 67 -0.66 10.30 18.78
C VAL A 67 0.66 10.18 18.00
N ILE A 68 0.92 9.03 17.41
CA ILE A 68 2.13 8.79 16.60
C ILE A 68 2.08 9.60 15.30
N MET A 69 0.97 9.51 14.55
CA MET A 69 0.83 10.10 13.22
C MET A 69 0.64 11.63 13.24
N THR A 70 0.34 12.21 14.40
CA THR A 70 0.31 13.67 14.60
C THR A 70 1.63 14.23 15.14
N GLY A 71 2.62 13.37 15.43
CA GLY A 71 3.95 13.76 15.88
C GLY A 71 4.01 14.15 17.38
N GLN A 72 3.03 13.71 18.16
CA GLN A 72 2.98 13.98 19.60
C GLN A 72 3.75 12.92 20.41
N ALA A 73 4.04 11.77 19.81
CA ALA A 73 4.85 10.72 20.42
C ALA A 73 6.34 11.01 20.31
N THR A 74 7.10 10.74 21.37
CA THR A 74 8.55 10.80 21.30
C THR A 74 9.12 9.58 20.53
N PRO A 75 10.34 9.67 19.94
CA PRO A 75 11.00 8.53 19.30
C PRO A 75 11.09 7.29 20.20
N ALA A 76 11.35 7.49 21.51
CA ALA A 76 11.43 6.39 22.49
C ALA A 76 10.06 5.70 22.69
N GLN A 77 8.96 6.47 22.71
CA GLN A 77 7.61 5.93 22.83
C GLN A 77 7.23 5.12 21.57
N ILE A 78 7.52 5.67 20.39
CA ILE A 78 7.26 4.96 19.11
C ILE A 78 8.05 3.66 19.07
N GLY A 79 9.35 3.72 19.37
CA GLY A 79 10.23 2.56 19.40
C GLY A 79 9.74 1.48 20.35
N SER A 80 9.42 1.85 21.59
CA SER A 80 8.90 0.93 22.60
C SER A 80 7.60 0.29 22.18
N PHE A 81 6.68 1.09 21.63
CA PHE A 81 5.34 0.63 21.22
C PHE A 81 5.41 -0.41 20.09
N ILE A 82 6.09 -0.09 18.99
CA ILE A 82 6.15 -0.99 17.84
C ILE A 82 6.99 -2.24 18.12
N THR A 83 8.02 -2.14 18.99
CA THR A 83 8.79 -3.31 19.42
C THR A 83 7.95 -4.23 20.31
N ALA A 84 7.22 -3.69 21.26
CA ALA A 84 6.34 -4.46 22.13
C ALA A 84 5.21 -5.14 21.36
N LEU A 85 4.56 -4.43 20.41
CA LEU A 85 3.56 -5.01 19.49
C LEU A 85 4.15 -6.20 18.73
N ARG A 86 5.34 -6.03 18.15
CA ARG A 86 6.03 -7.09 17.42
C ARG A 86 6.32 -8.32 18.27
N LEU A 87 6.73 -8.13 19.52
CA LEU A 87 7.04 -9.23 20.47
C LEU A 87 5.78 -9.92 20.98
N LYS A 88 4.68 -9.18 21.11
CA LYS A 88 3.37 -9.73 21.49
C LYS A 88 2.75 -10.50 20.31
N GLY A 89 2.88 -10.01 19.11
CA GLY A 89 2.12 -10.36 17.92
C GLY A 89 0.89 -9.45 17.79
N GLU A 90 0.72 -8.88 16.61
CA GLU A 90 -0.38 -7.97 16.28
C GLU A 90 -1.69 -8.76 16.07
N THR A 91 -2.84 -8.26 16.57
CA THR A 91 -4.17 -8.82 16.31
C THR A 91 -4.85 -8.11 15.13
N ILE A 92 -5.94 -8.71 14.64
CA ILE A 92 -6.76 -8.16 13.56
C ILE A 92 -7.27 -6.77 13.93
N GLU A 93 -7.76 -6.59 15.16
CA GLU A 93 -8.27 -5.31 15.66
C GLU A 93 -7.17 -4.26 15.71
N GLU A 94 -5.99 -4.64 16.17
CA GLU A 94 -4.84 -3.73 16.23
C GLU A 94 -4.37 -3.30 14.82
N ILE A 95 -4.28 -4.25 13.89
CA ILE A 95 -3.90 -3.94 12.50
C ILE A 95 -4.97 -3.07 11.84
N THR A 96 -6.26 -3.38 12.06
CA THR A 96 -7.40 -2.62 11.51
C THR A 96 -7.38 -1.18 12.01
N GLY A 97 -7.26 -0.96 13.34
CA GLY A 97 -7.22 0.38 13.92
C GLY A 97 -6.03 1.20 13.42
N ALA A 98 -4.85 0.57 13.32
CA ALA A 98 -3.66 1.23 12.78
C ALA A 98 -3.82 1.64 11.31
N ALA A 99 -4.35 0.74 10.48
CA ALA A 99 -4.58 1.02 9.06
C ALA A 99 -5.63 2.12 8.86
N ARG A 100 -6.70 2.14 9.67
CA ARG A 100 -7.75 3.15 9.62
C ARG A 100 -7.21 4.56 9.85
N VAL A 101 -6.37 4.74 10.86
CA VAL A 101 -5.73 6.05 11.12
C VAL A 101 -4.79 6.43 9.98
N MET A 102 -3.99 5.50 9.45
CA MET A 102 -3.11 5.79 8.33
C MET A 102 -3.89 6.20 7.07
N ARG A 103 -5.03 5.54 6.76
CA ARG A 103 -5.93 5.93 5.65
C ARG A 103 -6.48 7.34 5.84
N GLN A 104 -6.86 7.71 7.08
CA GLN A 104 -7.37 9.05 7.39
C GLN A 104 -6.31 10.15 7.21
N LYS A 105 -5.04 9.84 7.50
CA LYS A 105 -3.92 10.80 7.40
C LYS A 105 -3.26 10.83 6.02
N ALA A 106 -3.61 9.92 5.13
CA ALA A 106 -3.08 9.92 3.76
C ALA A 106 -3.67 11.07 2.94
N THR A 107 -2.89 11.62 2.03
CA THR A 107 -3.38 12.52 0.99
C THR A 107 -4.25 11.70 0.03
N ARG A 108 -5.55 11.98 -0.01
CA ARG A 108 -6.50 11.25 -0.83
C ARG A 108 -6.25 11.50 -2.31
N ILE A 109 -6.42 10.46 -3.12
CA ILE A 109 -6.45 10.48 -4.58
C ILE A 109 -7.87 10.16 -5.01
N GLN A 110 -8.48 11.03 -5.80
CA GLN A 110 -9.83 10.81 -6.34
C GLN A 110 -9.72 9.91 -7.58
N ALA A 111 -10.09 8.66 -7.40
CA ALA A 111 -10.11 7.68 -8.49
C ALA A 111 -11.45 7.71 -9.28
N HIS A 112 -12.40 8.54 -8.89
CA HIS A 112 -13.75 8.61 -9.46
C HIS A 112 -14.10 10.02 -9.89
N GLU A 113 -14.63 10.18 -11.09
CA GLU A 113 -15.61 11.23 -11.33
C GLU A 113 -16.90 10.76 -10.67
N ALA A 114 -17.40 11.53 -9.71
CA ALA A 114 -18.68 11.22 -9.06
C ALA A 114 -19.81 11.37 -10.08
N SER A 115 -20.08 10.35 -10.88
CA SER A 115 -21.29 10.26 -11.67
C SER A 115 -22.42 9.81 -10.74
N VAL A 116 -23.14 10.77 -10.18
CA VAL A 116 -24.43 10.50 -9.53
C VAL A 116 -25.44 10.25 -10.65
N SER A 117 -25.65 9.01 -11.02
CA SER A 117 -26.81 8.62 -11.83
C SER A 117 -28.04 8.60 -10.93
N ILE A 118 -28.85 9.63 -11.03
CA ILE A 118 -30.17 9.67 -10.37
C ILE A 118 -31.16 9.06 -11.35
N ASP A 119 -31.33 7.76 -11.28
CA ASP A 119 -32.52 7.13 -11.89
C ASP A 119 -33.64 7.13 -10.85
N ARG A 120 -34.89 7.32 -11.30
CA ARG A 120 -36.02 7.88 -10.55
C ARG A 120 -36.43 7.19 -9.25
N ASP A 121 -35.94 5.98 -8.94
CA ASP A 121 -36.36 5.22 -7.76
C ASP A 121 -35.24 4.49 -6.98
N GLU A 122 -33.99 4.52 -7.43
CA GLU A 122 -32.85 3.92 -6.68
C GLU A 122 -31.60 4.81 -6.77
N ILE A 123 -31.05 5.16 -5.61
CA ILE A 123 -29.71 5.76 -5.52
C ILE A 123 -28.71 4.61 -5.65
N ASN A 124 -28.37 4.22 -6.88
CA ASN A 124 -27.28 3.29 -7.14
C ASN A 124 -25.97 4.06 -7.02
N LEU A 125 -25.37 4.03 -5.85
CA LEU A 125 -23.95 4.32 -5.66
C LEU A 125 -23.19 3.09 -6.16
N ASP A 126 -23.04 2.94 -7.47
CA ASP A 126 -22.08 2.01 -8.04
C ASP A 126 -20.68 2.52 -7.68
N LEU A 127 -20.15 1.99 -6.57
CA LEU A 127 -18.77 2.20 -6.19
C LEU A 127 -17.90 1.58 -7.27
N GLU A 128 -17.35 2.43 -8.12
CA GLU A 128 -16.46 2.00 -9.21
C GLU A 128 -15.35 1.11 -8.65
N THR A 129 -15.05 0.03 -9.36
CA THR A 129 -14.00 -0.91 -8.98
C THR A 129 -12.63 -0.29 -9.17
N VAL A 130 -11.91 -0.07 -8.09
CA VAL A 130 -10.51 0.34 -8.09
C VAL A 130 -9.66 -0.80 -7.56
N VAL A 131 -8.71 -1.23 -8.36
CA VAL A 131 -7.83 -2.36 -8.06
C VAL A 131 -6.47 -1.87 -7.58
N ASP A 132 -5.89 -2.56 -6.59
CA ASP A 132 -4.48 -2.47 -6.25
C ASP A 132 -3.82 -3.86 -6.30
N THR A 133 -2.62 -3.92 -6.83
CA THR A 133 -1.76 -5.11 -6.83
C THR A 133 -0.48 -4.76 -6.09
N CYS A 134 -0.27 -5.32 -4.92
CA CYS A 134 0.88 -4.98 -4.08
C CYS A 134 1.32 -6.15 -3.22
N GLY A 135 2.50 -6.02 -2.63
CA GLY A 135 3.02 -6.96 -1.65
C GLY A 135 3.54 -6.23 -0.41
N THR A 136 3.72 -6.95 0.67
CA THR A 136 4.38 -6.45 1.87
C THR A 136 5.86 -6.19 1.65
N GLY A 137 6.42 -6.80 0.62
CA GLY A 137 7.84 -6.81 0.34
C GLY A 137 8.66 -7.57 1.38
N GLY A 138 9.97 -7.61 1.15
CA GLY A 138 10.89 -8.21 2.09
C GLY A 138 10.82 -9.74 2.17
N ASP A 139 10.33 -10.38 1.15
CA ASP A 139 10.25 -11.82 0.99
C ASP A 139 11.63 -12.48 0.80
N GLY A 140 12.62 -11.72 0.34
CA GLY A 140 14.01 -12.16 0.14
C GLY A 140 14.24 -12.94 -1.15
N THR A 141 13.24 -13.05 -2.02
CA THR A 141 13.31 -13.85 -3.27
C THR A 141 14.03 -13.12 -4.39
N ASN A 142 14.10 -11.80 -4.35
CA ASN A 142 14.67 -10.94 -5.39
C ASN A 142 14.07 -11.20 -6.78
N THR A 143 12.76 -11.39 -6.85
CA THR A 143 12.04 -11.46 -8.12
C THR A 143 12.01 -10.10 -8.81
N PHE A 144 11.76 -10.09 -10.12
CA PHE A 144 11.43 -8.83 -10.78
C PHE A 144 10.09 -8.27 -10.26
N ASN A 145 9.75 -7.04 -10.65
CA ASN A 145 8.56 -6.35 -10.13
C ASN A 145 7.25 -6.91 -10.70
N VAL A 146 6.88 -8.14 -10.29
CA VAL A 146 5.71 -8.89 -10.77
C VAL A 146 4.43 -8.07 -10.59
N SER A 147 4.11 -7.64 -9.37
CA SER A 147 2.88 -6.89 -9.08
C SER A 147 2.78 -5.55 -9.83
N THR A 148 3.93 -4.91 -10.15
CA THR A 148 3.97 -3.69 -10.96
C THR A 148 3.65 -3.99 -12.43
N THR A 149 4.21 -5.07 -12.98
CA THR A 149 3.90 -5.52 -14.35
C THR A 149 2.43 -5.93 -14.46
N THR A 150 1.94 -6.69 -13.47
CA THR A 150 0.54 -7.09 -13.33
C THR A 150 -0.41 -5.89 -13.37
N ALA A 151 -0.06 -4.77 -12.71
CA ALA A 151 -0.88 -3.56 -12.68
C ALA A 151 -1.18 -3.03 -14.10
N PHE A 152 -0.19 -3.01 -15.00
CA PHE A 152 -0.38 -2.59 -16.39
C PHE A 152 -1.26 -3.56 -17.16
N VAL A 153 -1.08 -4.86 -16.96
CA VAL A 153 -1.87 -5.91 -17.62
C VAL A 153 -3.35 -5.80 -17.21
N VAL A 154 -3.63 -5.66 -15.92
CA VAL A 154 -4.98 -5.49 -15.37
C VAL A 154 -5.64 -4.19 -15.89
N ALA A 155 -4.88 -3.10 -15.94
CA ALA A 155 -5.37 -1.85 -16.53
C ALA A 155 -5.67 -2.01 -18.03
N GLY A 156 -4.87 -2.77 -18.78
CA GLY A 156 -5.11 -3.11 -20.19
C GLY A 156 -6.35 -3.95 -20.42
N CYS A 157 -6.84 -4.68 -19.39
CA CYS A 157 -8.13 -5.36 -19.39
C CYS A 157 -9.33 -4.42 -19.11
N GLY A 158 -9.09 -3.11 -18.93
CA GLY A 158 -10.13 -2.09 -18.77
C GLY A 158 -10.54 -1.82 -17.33
N LEU A 159 -9.81 -2.35 -16.34
CA LEU A 159 -10.02 -2.01 -14.92
C LEU A 159 -9.21 -0.75 -14.54
N ARG A 160 -9.74 0.02 -13.58
CA ARG A 160 -8.98 1.12 -12.99
C ARG A 160 -8.03 0.62 -11.92
N VAL A 161 -6.74 0.91 -12.08
CA VAL A 161 -5.67 0.42 -11.20
C VAL A 161 -4.98 1.58 -10.49
N ALA A 162 -5.11 1.63 -9.17
CA ALA A 162 -4.40 2.58 -8.31
C ALA A 162 -3.22 1.86 -7.65
N LYS A 163 -2.11 1.73 -8.36
CA LYS A 163 -0.93 0.99 -7.91
C LYS A 163 -0.21 1.72 -6.79
N HIS A 164 -0.39 1.26 -5.55
CA HIS A 164 0.37 1.79 -4.42
C HIS A 164 1.78 1.18 -4.39
N GLY A 165 2.81 2.03 -4.26
CA GLY A 165 4.18 1.57 -4.30
C GLY A 165 5.19 2.49 -3.62
N ASN A 166 6.39 1.94 -3.40
CA ASN A 166 7.48 2.63 -2.72
C ASN A 166 8.83 2.23 -3.34
N ARG A 167 9.89 2.97 -2.97
CA ARG A 167 11.26 2.53 -3.19
C ARG A 167 11.59 1.35 -2.31
N SER A 168 12.55 0.55 -2.74
CA SER A 168 13.02 -0.58 -1.94
C SER A 168 13.65 -0.14 -0.63
N VAL A 169 13.42 -0.94 0.43
CA VAL A 169 14.13 -0.82 1.72
C VAL A 169 15.09 -2.00 1.92
N SER A 170 14.77 -3.17 1.36
CA SER A 170 15.50 -4.42 1.60
C SER A 170 15.82 -5.23 0.33
N SER A 171 15.12 -4.99 -0.78
CA SER A 171 15.38 -5.61 -2.08
C SER A 171 16.25 -4.72 -2.97
N LEU A 172 16.73 -5.26 -4.11
CA LEU A 172 17.57 -4.53 -5.06
C LEU A 172 16.78 -3.42 -5.79
N CYS A 173 15.47 -3.61 -5.97
CA CYS A 173 14.62 -2.69 -6.72
C CYS A 173 13.20 -2.68 -6.17
N GLY A 174 12.68 -1.50 -5.83
CA GLY A 174 11.28 -1.30 -5.45
C GLY A 174 10.40 -0.94 -6.66
N SER A 175 9.09 -0.95 -6.47
CA SER A 175 8.14 -0.58 -7.53
C SER A 175 8.34 0.85 -8.05
N ALA A 176 8.68 1.80 -7.17
CA ALA A 176 8.95 3.17 -7.55
C ALA A 176 10.25 3.28 -8.38
N ASP A 177 11.27 2.49 -8.04
CA ASP A 177 12.55 2.54 -8.74
C ASP A 177 12.38 2.05 -10.19
N VAL A 178 11.63 0.98 -10.43
CA VAL A 178 11.37 0.47 -11.78
C VAL A 178 10.46 1.40 -12.57
N ILE A 179 9.42 1.97 -11.98
CA ILE A 179 8.50 2.91 -12.62
C ILE A 179 9.24 4.16 -13.10
N GLU A 180 10.16 4.68 -12.29
CA GLU A 180 11.01 5.82 -12.67
C GLU A 180 11.95 5.47 -13.83
N LYS A 181 12.54 4.27 -13.84
CA LYS A 181 13.37 3.76 -14.94
C LYS A 181 12.58 3.53 -16.24
N LEU A 182 11.30 3.19 -16.13
CA LEU A 182 10.39 3.13 -17.28
C LEU A 182 10.02 4.52 -17.83
N GLY A 183 10.47 5.60 -17.20
CA GLY A 183 10.31 6.96 -17.67
C GLY A 183 9.08 7.69 -17.14
N VAL A 184 8.42 7.17 -16.12
CA VAL A 184 7.30 7.82 -15.43
C VAL A 184 7.84 8.74 -14.32
N LYS A 185 7.38 9.99 -14.24
CA LYS A 185 7.73 10.89 -13.13
C LYS A 185 6.93 10.53 -11.90
N LEU A 186 7.61 10.38 -10.76
CA LEU A 186 7.00 10.07 -9.47
C LEU A 186 6.68 11.33 -8.64
N ASP A 187 7.47 12.37 -8.80
CA ASP A 187 7.30 13.65 -8.10
C ASP A 187 6.33 14.55 -8.88
N VAL A 188 5.07 14.19 -8.79
CA VAL A 188 3.97 14.89 -9.44
C VAL A 188 2.85 15.14 -8.43
N PRO A 189 2.08 16.24 -8.57
CA PRO A 189 0.94 16.51 -7.68
C PRO A 189 -0.15 15.42 -7.76
N PRO A 190 -0.96 15.27 -6.70
CA PRO A 190 -2.11 14.36 -6.69
C PRO A 190 -3.00 14.47 -7.93
N ALA A 191 -3.29 15.68 -8.40
CA ALA A 191 -4.12 15.92 -9.59
C ALA A 191 -3.57 15.26 -10.87
N VAL A 192 -2.24 15.11 -11.02
CA VAL A 192 -1.65 14.42 -12.16
C VAL A 192 -1.86 12.91 -12.05
N VAL A 193 -1.78 12.35 -10.83
CA VAL A 193 -2.08 10.94 -10.59
C VAL A 193 -3.56 10.66 -10.87
N GLU A 194 -4.46 11.54 -10.43
CA GLU A 194 -5.90 11.48 -10.72
C GLU A 194 -6.17 11.54 -12.23
N LYS A 195 -5.48 12.41 -12.96
CA LYS A 195 -5.54 12.47 -14.43
C LYS A 195 -5.11 11.15 -15.07
N CYS A 196 -4.03 10.52 -14.59
CA CYS A 196 -3.60 9.20 -15.06
C CYS A 196 -4.68 8.13 -14.83
N LEU A 197 -5.29 8.11 -13.64
CA LEU A 197 -6.38 7.18 -13.30
C LEU A 197 -7.60 7.38 -14.20
N ASN A 198 -7.97 8.62 -14.50
CA ASN A 198 -9.17 8.94 -15.28
C ASN A 198 -8.96 8.74 -16.78
N GLU A 199 -7.85 9.20 -17.36
CA GLU A 199 -7.62 9.16 -18.80
C GLU A 199 -6.99 7.85 -19.28
N VAL A 200 -6.11 7.25 -18.48
CA VAL A 200 -5.36 6.02 -18.86
C VAL A 200 -5.92 4.78 -18.19
N GLY A 201 -6.54 4.94 -17.01
CA GLY A 201 -7.04 3.83 -16.21
C GLY A 201 -6.00 3.26 -15.24
N ILE A 202 -4.81 3.87 -15.13
CA ILE A 202 -3.80 3.46 -14.14
C ILE A 202 -3.07 4.70 -13.61
N GLY A 203 -2.82 4.72 -12.30
CA GLY A 203 -1.99 5.71 -11.63
C GLY A 203 -1.02 5.06 -10.64
N PHE A 204 0.18 5.60 -10.52
CA PHE A 204 1.16 5.16 -9.52
C PHE A 204 1.09 6.07 -8.29
N LEU A 205 0.75 5.49 -7.16
CA LEU A 205 0.58 6.17 -5.89
C LEU A 205 1.89 6.04 -5.08
N TYR A 206 2.76 7.03 -5.20
CA TYR A 206 4.06 7.03 -4.55
C TYR A 206 3.92 7.29 -3.05
N ALA A 207 4.14 6.26 -2.23
CA ALA A 207 3.87 6.28 -0.79
C ALA A 207 4.51 7.46 -0.02
N PRO A 208 5.79 7.85 -0.24
CA PRO A 208 6.39 8.99 0.44
C PRO A 208 5.70 10.33 0.19
N ALA A 209 5.15 10.55 -1.02
CA ALA A 209 4.44 11.78 -1.37
C ALA A 209 3.03 11.82 -0.74
N LEU A 210 2.40 10.66 -0.55
CA LEU A 210 1.00 10.58 -0.14
C LEU A 210 0.79 10.28 1.36
N HIS A 211 1.80 9.78 2.05
CA HIS A 211 1.74 9.45 3.49
C HIS A 211 2.65 10.37 4.33
N GLY A 212 2.44 11.68 4.24
CA GLY A 212 3.27 12.67 4.93
C GLY A 212 3.38 12.48 6.45
N ALA A 213 2.38 11.89 7.11
CA ALA A 213 2.38 11.57 8.53
C ALA A 213 3.44 10.52 8.92
N MET A 214 3.86 9.69 7.98
CA MET A 214 4.91 8.67 8.21
C MET A 214 6.26 9.26 8.61
N LYS A 215 6.51 10.54 8.32
CA LYS A 215 7.75 11.24 8.72
C LYS A 215 8.06 11.13 10.22
N TYR A 216 7.02 11.03 11.06
CA TYR A 216 7.19 10.89 12.51
C TYR A 216 7.64 9.49 12.96
N ALA A 217 7.30 8.45 12.18
CA ALA A 217 7.64 7.07 12.50
C ALA A 217 8.93 6.56 11.81
N ILE A 218 9.38 7.21 10.72
CA ILE A 218 10.53 6.73 9.92
C ILE A 218 11.83 6.68 10.72
N GLY A 219 12.14 7.73 11.53
CA GLY A 219 13.34 7.77 12.37
C GLY A 219 13.42 6.58 13.32
N PRO A 220 12.47 6.44 14.26
CA PRO A 220 12.42 5.31 15.18
C PRO A 220 12.46 3.93 14.50
N ARG A 221 11.75 3.76 13.37
CA ARG A 221 11.77 2.50 12.61
C ARG A 221 13.16 2.15 12.08
N ARG A 222 13.90 3.14 11.55
CA ARG A 222 15.27 2.93 11.04
C ARG A 222 16.25 2.60 12.16
N GLU A 223 16.13 3.30 13.30
CA GLU A 223 17.01 3.08 14.45
C GLU A 223 16.83 1.69 15.05
N ILE A 224 15.59 1.19 15.14
CA ILE A 224 15.32 -0.14 15.67
C ILE A 224 15.77 -1.24 14.70
N GLY A 225 15.66 -1.04 13.38
CA GLY A 225 16.13 -1.97 12.35
C GLY A 225 15.38 -3.30 12.27
N ILE A 226 14.23 -3.45 12.92
CA ILE A 226 13.41 -4.68 12.89
C ILE A 226 12.12 -4.49 12.11
N ARG A 227 11.54 -5.59 11.65
CA ARG A 227 10.18 -5.57 11.12
C ARG A 227 9.17 -5.27 12.23
N SER A 228 8.21 -4.40 11.92
CA SER A 228 7.14 -3.97 12.82
C SER A 228 5.81 -3.94 12.08
N ILE A 229 4.74 -3.57 12.75
CA ILE A 229 3.41 -3.40 12.16
C ILE A 229 3.43 -2.54 10.88
N PHE A 230 4.30 -1.54 10.78
CA PHE A 230 4.42 -0.69 9.60
C PHE A 230 4.84 -1.44 8.31
N ASN A 231 5.39 -2.66 8.42
CA ASN A 231 5.73 -3.45 7.25
C ASN A 231 4.49 -4.09 6.59
N ILE A 232 3.41 -4.26 7.33
CA ILE A 232 2.15 -4.81 6.82
C ILE A 232 1.08 -3.73 6.59
N LEU A 233 1.24 -2.53 7.16
CA LEU A 233 0.27 -1.45 7.01
C LEU A 233 0.28 -0.79 5.62
N GLY A 234 1.43 -0.73 4.94
CA GLY A 234 1.55 -0.10 3.62
C GLY A 234 0.48 -0.55 2.63
N PRO A 235 0.38 -1.86 2.34
CA PRO A 235 -0.63 -2.41 1.43
C PRO A 235 -2.08 -2.15 1.84
N LEU A 236 -2.34 -1.97 3.14
CA LEU A 236 -3.69 -1.74 3.69
C LEU A 236 -4.17 -0.29 3.60
N THR A 237 -3.30 0.62 3.12
CA THR A 237 -3.52 2.08 3.22
C THR A 237 -3.50 2.80 1.89
N ASN A 238 -4.00 2.15 0.83
CA ASN A 238 -4.06 2.74 -0.51
C ASN A 238 -4.83 4.07 -0.50
N PRO A 239 -4.19 5.20 -0.90
CA PRO A 239 -4.79 6.54 -0.84
C PRO A 239 -5.96 6.78 -1.78
N ALA A 240 -6.12 5.96 -2.82
CA ALA A 240 -7.25 6.02 -3.74
C ALA A 240 -8.46 5.20 -3.26
N GLY A 241 -8.36 4.55 -2.09
CA GLY A 241 -9.43 3.74 -1.55
C GLY A 241 -9.72 2.49 -2.38
N ALA A 242 -8.68 1.84 -2.94
CA ALA A 242 -8.84 0.59 -3.69
C ALA A 242 -9.72 -0.39 -2.89
N ASN A 243 -10.80 -0.85 -3.51
CA ASN A 243 -11.79 -1.73 -2.92
C ASN A 243 -11.66 -3.19 -3.39
N VAL A 244 -10.76 -3.44 -4.34
CA VAL A 244 -10.34 -4.77 -4.79
C VAL A 244 -8.81 -4.85 -4.72
N GLN A 245 -8.28 -5.96 -4.18
CA GLN A 245 -6.85 -6.05 -3.97
C GLN A 245 -6.30 -7.46 -4.16
N VAL A 246 -5.12 -7.56 -4.81
CA VAL A 246 -4.25 -8.73 -4.71
C VAL A 246 -3.06 -8.33 -3.85
N LEU A 247 -2.94 -8.96 -2.68
CA LEU A 247 -1.95 -8.62 -1.66
C LEU A 247 -1.04 -9.81 -1.37
N GLY A 248 0.22 -9.70 -1.77
CA GLY A 248 1.23 -10.67 -1.39
C GLY A 248 1.80 -10.44 0.01
N VAL A 249 2.08 -11.51 0.74
CA VAL A 249 2.62 -11.44 2.09
C VAL A 249 3.87 -12.31 2.26
N TYR A 250 4.82 -11.82 3.08
CA TYR A 250 6.09 -12.54 3.35
C TYR A 250 5.98 -13.70 4.32
N LYS A 251 4.78 -13.96 4.88
CA LYS A 251 4.51 -15.04 5.82
C LYS A 251 3.12 -15.63 5.58
N LYS A 252 3.07 -16.95 5.58
CA LYS A 252 1.85 -17.74 5.35
C LYS A 252 0.72 -17.41 6.31
N GLU A 253 1.03 -17.23 7.60
CA GLU A 253 0.07 -16.97 8.66
C GLU A 253 -0.63 -15.61 8.51
N LEU A 254 -0.04 -14.69 7.74
CA LEU A 254 -0.63 -13.36 7.49
C LEU A 254 -1.76 -13.39 6.46
N THR A 255 -1.89 -14.46 5.65
CA THR A 255 -2.90 -14.44 4.58
C THR A 255 -4.32 -14.33 5.14
N PRO A 256 -4.81 -15.15 6.10
CA PRO A 256 -6.14 -14.98 6.62
C PRO A 256 -6.29 -13.70 7.45
N VAL A 257 -5.26 -13.34 8.22
CA VAL A 257 -5.30 -12.15 9.08
C VAL A 257 -5.51 -10.88 8.25
N LEU A 258 -4.71 -10.68 7.17
CA LEU A 258 -4.83 -9.48 6.36
C LEU A 258 -6.07 -9.49 5.45
N ALA A 259 -6.59 -10.68 5.09
CA ALA A 259 -7.87 -10.78 4.38
C ALA A 259 -9.02 -10.29 5.27
N GLU A 260 -9.07 -10.69 6.55
CA GLU A 260 -10.06 -10.19 7.51
C GLU A 260 -9.90 -8.69 7.78
N VAL A 261 -8.66 -8.20 7.95
CA VAL A 261 -8.39 -6.76 8.09
C VAL A 261 -8.91 -5.96 6.88
N LEU A 262 -8.69 -6.45 5.66
CA LEU A 262 -9.21 -5.80 4.45
C LEU A 262 -10.73 -5.76 4.45
N GLY A 263 -11.41 -6.82 4.88
CA GLY A 263 -12.85 -6.86 5.08
C GLY A 263 -13.32 -5.80 6.08
N ASN A 264 -12.68 -5.71 7.26
CA ASN A 264 -12.97 -4.71 8.29
C ASN A 264 -12.72 -3.26 7.83
N LEU A 265 -11.82 -3.08 6.85
CA LEU A 265 -11.52 -1.79 6.23
C LEU A 265 -12.44 -1.45 5.05
N GLY A 266 -13.42 -2.32 4.73
CA GLY A 266 -14.43 -2.10 3.71
C GLY A 266 -14.01 -2.53 2.30
N SER A 267 -13.01 -3.37 2.13
CA SER A 267 -12.68 -3.96 0.83
C SER A 267 -13.81 -4.89 0.39
N ARG A 268 -14.20 -4.81 -0.88
CA ARG A 268 -15.26 -5.65 -1.47
C ARG A 268 -14.77 -7.07 -1.71
N SER A 269 -13.55 -7.19 -2.24
CA SER A 269 -12.92 -8.46 -2.55
C SER A 269 -11.41 -8.35 -2.47
N ALA A 270 -10.75 -9.40 -2.02
CA ALA A 270 -9.29 -9.47 -2.03
C ALA A 270 -8.78 -10.90 -2.11
N PHE A 271 -7.64 -11.09 -2.77
CA PHE A 271 -6.81 -12.26 -2.63
C PHE A 271 -5.56 -11.89 -1.84
N VAL A 272 -5.42 -12.46 -0.64
CA VAL A 272 -4.18 -12.34 0.15
C VAL A 272 -3.40 -13.62 -0.02
N VAL A 273 -2.18 -13.51 -0.56
CA VAL A 273 -1.46 -14.65 -1.11
C VAL A 273 -0.06 -14.82 -0.53
N TYR A 274 0.36 -16.07 -0.42
CA TYR A 274 1.72 -16.46 -0.03
C TYR A 274 2.17 -17.64 -0.91
N GLY A 275 3.11 -17.36 -1.80
CA GLY A 275 3.69 -18.36 -2.68
C GLY A 275 4.81 -19.18 -2.02
N GLU A 276 5.03 -20.40 -2.50
CA GLU A 276 6.13 -21.24 -2.08
C GLU A 276 7.48 -20.53 -2.24
N GLY A 277 8.39 -20.74 -1.27
CA GLY A 277 9.67 -20.04 -1.21
C GLY A 277 9.62 -18.66 -0.60
N SER A 278 8.57 -18.30 0.14
CA SER A 278 8.30 -16.99 0.76
C SER A 278 7.85 -15.90 -0.21
N LEU A 279 7.50 -16.26 -1.44
CA LEU A 279 7.13 -15.31 -2.48
C LEU A 279 5.85 -14.54 -2.11
N ASP A 280 5.91 -13.22 -2.11
CA ASP A 280 4.75 -12.35 -1.88
C ASP A 280 3.93 -12.06 -3.16
N GLU A 281 3.73 -13.14 -3.96
CA GLU A 281 2.95 -13.19 -5.19
C GLU A 281 2.25 -14.55 -5.32
N ILE A 282 1.32 -14.71 -6.25
CA ILE A 282 0.87 -16.04 -6.67
C ILE A 282 2.00 -16.69 -7.46
N SER A 283 2.46 -17.82 -6.95
CA SER A 283 3.68 -18.48 -7.41
C SER A 283 3.47 -19.33 -8.67
N ILE A 284 4.47 -19.35 -9.55
CA ILE A 284 4.59 -20.35 -10.61
C ILE A 284 5.70 -21.38 -10.32
N ILE A 285 6.36 -21.27 -9.15
CA ILE A 285 7.41 -22.22 -8.77
C ILE A 285 6.89 -23.32 -7.84
N GLY A 286 5.66 -23.20 -7.35
CA GLY A 286 5.03 -24.15 -6.45
C GLY A 286 3.69 -23.67 -5.93
N LYS A 287 3.29 -24.24 -4.79
CA LYS A 287 2.00 -23.95 -4.16
C LYS A 287 1.89 -22.50 -3.70
N THR A 288 0.71 -21.95 -3.84
CA THR A 288 0.33 -20.67 -3.22
C THR A 288 -0.82 -20.89 -2.25
N GLN A 289 -0.67 -20.44 -1.00
CA GLN A 289 -1.81 -20.28 -0.12
C GLN A 289 -2.52 -18.99 -0.48
N VAL A 290 -3.83 -19.07 -0.65
CA VAL A 290 -4.74 -17.96 -0.92
C VAL A 290 -5.72 -17.84 0.21
N SER A 291 -5.88 -16.64 0.77
CA SER A 291 -7.03 -16.27 1.60
C SER A 291 -7.86 -15.27 0.82
N GLU A 292 -9.00 -15.74 0.33
CA GLU A 292 -9.93 -14.97 -0.48
C GLU A 292 -10.98 -14.31 0.41
N LEU A 293 -11.06 -12.98 0.35
CA LEU A 293 -12.18 -12.21 0.87
C LEU A 293 -13.21 -12.04 -0.25
N LYS A 294 -14.40 -12.57 -0.03
CA LYS A 294 -15.53 -12.44 -0.95
C LYS A 294 -16.83 -12.41 -0.15
N ASP A 295 -17.73 -11.50 -0.49
CA ASP A 295 -19.04 -11.34 0.15
C ASP A 295 -18.96 -11.25 1.69
N GLY A 296 -17.92 -10.58 2.20
CA GLY A 296 -17.66 -10.42 3.63
C GLY A 296 -17.13 -11.66 4.36
N GLN A 297 -16.81 -12.73 3.63
CA GLN A 297 -16.28 -13.97 4.19
C GLN A 297 -14.86 -14.21 3.71
N VAL A 298 -14.03 -14.80 4.58
CA VAL A 298 -12.65 -15.19 4.25
C VAL A 298 -12.57 -16.71 4.13
N THR A 299 -12.14 -17.21 2.98
CA THR A 299 -11.89 -18.64 2.73
C THR A 299 -10.42 -18.84 2.37
N THR A 300 -9.77 -19.82 3.01
CA THR A 300 -8.36 -20.14 2.76
C THR A 300 -8.21 -21.47 2.07
N TYR A 301 -7.47 -21.49 0.96
CA TYR A 301 -7.19 -22.68 0.15
C TYR A 301 -5.79 -22.59 -0.48
N SER A 302 -5.40 -23.61 -1.23
CA SER A 302 -4.13 -23.62 -1.99
C SER A 302 -4.40 -23.84 -3.45
N ILE A 303 -3.57 -23.22 -4.29
CA ILE A 303 -3.55 -23.37 -5.74
C ILE A 303 -2.13 -23.66 -6.20
N GLU A 304 -1.99 -24.27 -7.39
CA GLU A 304 -0.74 -24.56 -8.07
C GLU A 304 -0.82 -24.07 -9.52
N PRO A 305 0.29 -23.71 -10.19
CA PRO A 305 0.25 -23.25 -11.58
C PRO A 305 -0.35 -24.28 -12.53
N GLU A 306 -0.15 -25.57 -12.25
CA GLU A 306 -0.68 -26.68 -13.03
C GLU A 306 -2.22 -26.74 -13.04
N ASP A 307 -2.89 -26.24 -11.98
CA ASP A 307 -4.36 -26.14 -11.92
C ASP A 307 -4.92 -25.28 -13.06
N PHE A 308 -4.09 -24.41 -13.64
CA PHE A 308 -4.45 -23.46 -14.70
C PHE A 308 -3.71 -23.74 -16.02
N GLY A 309 -3.09 -24.90 -16.15
CA GLY A 309 -2.35 -25.29 -17.36
C GLY A 309 -1.04 -24.52 -17.57
N LEU A 310 -0.52 -23.86 -16.56
CA LEU A 310 0.78 -23.18 -16.61
C LEU A 310 1.89 -24.16 -16.17
N PRO A 311 3.04 -24.17 -16.86
CA PRO A 311 4.16 -25.01 -16.45
C PRO A 311 4.78 -24.47 -15.15
N ARG A 312 5.23 -25.38 -14.27
CA ARG A 312 6.04 -25.01 -13.12
C ARG A 312 7.40 -24.52 -13.59
N ALA A 313 7.87 -23.42 -13.02
CA ALA A 313 9.16 -22.81 -13.31
C ALA A 313 10.10 -22.89 -12.09
N ASP A 314 11.34 -22.47 -12.27
CA ASP A 314 12.30 -22.29 -11.19
C ASP A 314 12.36 -20.83 -10.73
N LEU A 315 12.79 -20.58 -9.48
CA LEU A 315 12.95 -19.24 -8.95
C LEU A 315 13.90 -18.37 -9.79
N ASN A 316 14.91 -18.98 -10.40
CA ASN A 316 15.86 -18.26 -11.26
C ASN A 316 15.20 -17.71 -12.55
N ASP A 317 14.14 -18.35 -13.04
CA ASP A 317 13.43 -17.92 -14.25
C ASP A 317 12.67 -16.60 -14.05
N ILE A 318 12.30 -16.31 -12.79
CA ILE A 318 11.57 -15.09 -12.40
C ILE A 318 12.42 -14.10 -11.59
N ARG A 319 13.73 -14.36 -11.51
CA ARG A 319 14.64 -13.46 -10.79
C ARG A 319 14.75 -12.11 -11.49
N GLY A 320 14.81 -11.05 -10.71
CA GLY A 320 15.13 -9.70 -11.13
C GLY A 320 16.54 -9.29 -10.75
N GLY A 321 16.84 -8.02 -10.96
CA GLY A 321 18.11 -7.39 -10.65
C GLY A 321 17.93 -5.96 -10.13
N ASP A 322 18.74 -5.06 -10.64
CA ASP A 322 18.61 -3.63 -10.35
C ASP A 322 17.41 -2.99 -11.08
N ALA A 323 17.23 -1.69 -10.93
CA ALA A 323 16.10 -0.98 -11.52
C ALA A 323 16.14 -0.97 -13.07
N GLU A 324 17.31 -0.94 -13.67
CA GLU A 324 17.49 -0.94 -15.11
C GLU A 324 17.15 -2.33 -15.70
N GLU A 325 17.68 -3.39 -15.09
CA GLU A 325 17.40 -4.76 -15.48
C GLU A 325 15.91 -5.08 -15.34
N ASN A 326 15.30 -4.68 -14.20
CA ASN A 326 13.87 -4.91 -13.97
C ASN A 326 12.99 -4.11 -14.92
N ALA A 327 13.36 -2.89 -15.30
CA ALA A 327 12.64 -2.11 -16.31
C ALA A 327 12.68 -2.82 -17.68
N GLY A 328 13.83 -3.40 -18.05
CA GLY A 328 13.96 -4.24 -19.24
C GLY A 328 13.04 -5.46 -19.21
N ILE A 329 12.98 -6.15 -18.07
CA ILE A 329 12.10 -7.32 -17.88
C ILE A 329 10.62 -6.91 -18.00
N VAL A 330 10.21 -5.83 -17.35
CA VAL A 330 8.82 -5.33 -17.44
C VAL A 330 8.45 -5.03 -18.89
N LEU A 331 9.30 -4.31 -19.62
CA LEU A 331 9.06 -3.99 -21.04
C LEU A 331 8.95 -5.25 -21.90
N SER A 332 9.86 -6.20 -21.71
CA SER A 332 9.86 -7.48 -22.44
C SER A 332 8.54 -8.24 -22.24
N VAL A 333 8.05 -8.34 -20.99
CA VAL A 333 6.75 -8.98 -20.70
C VAL A 333 5.60 -8.20 -21.36
N LEU A 334 5.57 -6.87 -21.23
CA LEU A 334 4.50 -6.04 -21.82
C LEU A 334 4.53 -6.03 -23.36
N GLN A 335 5.68 -6.34 -23.98
CA GLN A 335 5.86 -6.53 -25.43
C GLN A 335 5.51 -7.93 -25.90
N GLY A 336 5.13 -8.83 -25.00
CA GLY A 336 4.60 -10.16 -25.36
C GLY A 336 5.61 -11.29 -25.30
N GLU A 337 6.81 -11.10 -24.76
CA GLU A 337 7.77 -12.19 -24.58
C GLU A 337 7.15 -13.31 -23.75
N LYS A 338 7.28 -14.54 -24.24
CA LYS A 338 6.73 -15.75 -23.61
C LYS A 338 7.71 -16.31 -22.58
N GLY A 339 7.19 -17.07 -21.62
CA GLY A 339 7.98 -17.77 -20.61
C GLY A 339 7.56 -17.44 -19.18
N ALA A 340 8.31 -17.93 -18.21
CA ALA A 340 7.99 -17.90 -16.80
C ALA A 340 7.65 -16.51 -16.26
N ARG A 341 8.36 -15.46 -16.72
CA ARG A 341 8.11 -14.06 -16.31
C ARG A 341 6.73 -13.56 -16.75
N ARG A 342 6.29 -13.96 -17.94
CA ARG A 342 4.95 -13.66 -18.41
C ARG A 342 3.93 -14.51 -17.66
N ASP A 343 4.18 -15.78 -17.46
CA ASP A 343 3.22 -16.71 -16.86
C ASP A 343 2.86 -16.32 -15.43
N ILE A 344 3.86 -15.91 -14.62
CA ILE A 344 3.57 -15.40 -13.26
C ILE A 344 2.73 -14.10 -13.29
N VAL A 345 2.96 -13.21 -14.25
CA VAL A 345 2.16 -11.99 -14.44
C VAL A 345 0.74 -12.33 -14.86
N LEU A 346 0.55 -13.29 -15.78
CA LEU A 346 -0.78 -13.74 -16.20
C LEU A 346 -1.58 -14.29 -15.02
N LEU A 347 -0.95 -15.12 -14.19
CA LEU A 347 -1.61 -15.73 -13.03
C LEU A 347 -2.02 -14.70 -11.97
N ASN A 348 -1.12 -13.75 -11.66
CA ASN A 348 -1.42 -12.65 -10.72
C ASN A 348 -2.45 -11.66 -11.29
N ALA A 349 -2.43 -11.41 -12.61
CA ALA A 349 -3.45 -10.58 -13.27
C ALA A 349 -4.81 -11.28 -13.26
N ALA A 350 -4.86 -12.60 -13.50
CA ALA A 350 -6.09 -13.37 -13.43
C ALA A 350 -6.76 -13.25 -12.06
N ALA A 351 -5.98 -13.36 -10.96
CA ALA A 351 -6.50 -13.16 -9.62
C ALA A 351 -7.15 -11.77 -9.46
N ALA A 352 -6.50 -10.71 -9.95
CA ALA A 352 -7.05 -9.35 -9.88
C ALA A 352 -8.34 -9.21 -10.70
N LEU A 353 -8.41 -9.84 -11.87
CA LEU A 353 -9.59 -9.83 -12.73
C LEU A 353 -10.76 -10.59 -12.10
N VAL A 354 -10.49 -11.77 -11.48
CA VAL A 354 -11.49 -12.54 -10.74
C VAL A 354 -11.99 -11.77 -9.51
N ALA A 355 -11.09 -11.20 -8.71
CA ALA A 355 -11.46 -10.40 -7.54
C ALA A 355 -12.33 -9.19 -7.93
N ALA A 356 -12.04 -8.58 -9.09
CA ALA A 356 -12.82 -7.46 -9.62
C ALA A 356 -14.17 -7.86 -10.24
N GLY A 357 -14.43 -9.17 -10.42
CA GLY A 357 -15.61 -9.69 -11.13
C GLY A 357 -15.55 -9.46 -12.65
N ARG A 358 -14.35 -9.18 -13.18
CA ARG A 358 -14.11 -8.98 -14.61
C ARG A 358 -13.93 -10.30 -15.35
N ALA A 359 -13.38 -11.32 -14.66
CA ALA A 359 -13.24 -12.67 -15.14
C ALA A 359 -14.10 -13.63 -14.30
N ALA A 360 -14.65 -14.66 -14.96
CA ALA A 360 -15.48 -15.67 -14.30
C ALA A 360 -14.65 -16.59 -13.38
N ASP A 361 -13.44 -16.93 -13.81
CA ASP A 361 -12.47 -17.79 -13.10
C ASP A 361 -11.05 -17.44 -13.51
N PHE A 362 -10.06 -18.14 -12.94
CA PHE A 362 -8.64 -17.94 -13.27
C PHE A 362 -8.31 -18.22 -14.74
N SER A 363 -8.93 -19.23 -15.37
CA SER A 363 -8.67 -19.58 -16.77
C SER A 363 -9.13 -18.48 -17.72
N ASP A 364 -10.33 -17.92 -17.47
CA ASP A 364 -10.83 -16.75 -18.17
C ASP A 364 -9.93 -15.52 -17.93
N GLY A 365 -9.52 -15.30 -16.67
CA GLY A 365 -8.62 -14.23 -16.30
C GLY A 365 -7.25 -14.31 -16.99
N ILE A 366 -6.64 -15.49 -17.08
CA ILE A 366 -5.38 -15.72 -17.80
C ILE A 366 -5.55 -15.39 -19.29
N THR A 367 -6.68 -15.79 -19.90
CA THR A 367 -6.97 -15.51 -21.30
C THR A 367 -7.08 -14.00 -21.55
N GLN A 368 -7.84 -13.27 -20.72
CA GLN A 368 -7.98 -11.82 -20.83
C GLN A 368 -6.65 -11.09 -20.58
N ALA A 369 -5.86 -11.54 -19.61
CA ALA A 369 -4.53 -10.99 -19.32
C ALA A 369 -3.56 -11.21 -20.50
N ALA A 370 -3.56 -12.40 -21.10
CA ALA A 370 -2.77 -12.70 -22.28
C ALA A 370 -3.16 -11.81 -23.47
N GLU A 371 -4.46 -11.63 -23.71
CA GLU A 371 -4.97 -10.73 -24.74
C GLU A 371 -4.55 -9.27 -24.49
N SER A 372 -4.58 -8.79 -23.23
CA SER A 372 -4.12 -7.44 -22.87
C SER A 372 -2.66 -7.19 -23.25
N ILE A 373 -1.79 -8.20 -23.08
CA ILE A 373 -0.39 -8.14 -23.48
C ILE A 373 -0.27 -8.25 -25.01
N ASP A 374 -0.84 -9.30 -25.62
CA ASP A 374 -0.64 -9.66 -27.03
C ASP A 374 -1.20 -8.61 -28.01
N THR A 375 -2.21 -7.83 -27.58
CA THR A 375 -2.76 -6.69 -28.35
C THR A 375 -2.05 -5.37 -28.07
N GLY A 376 -1.08 -5.32 -27.15
CA GLY A 376 -0.35 -4.10 -26.77
C GLY A 376 -1.09 -3.20 -25.79
N ARG A 377 -2.32 -3.51 -25.37
CA ARG A 377 -3.12 -2.68 -24.46
C ARG A 377 -2.41 -2.44 -23.12
N ALA A 378 -1.72 -3.44 -22.58
CA ALA A 378 -0.95 -3.27 -21.34
C ALA A 378 0.22 -2.28 -21.51
N LEU A 379 0.94 -2.33 -22.64
CA LEU A 379 2.03 -1.42 -22.97
C LEU A 379 1.51 0.02 -23.18
N GLU A 380 0.36 0.18 -23.82
CA GLU A 380 -0.30 1.50 -24.00
C GLU A 380 -0.59 2.19 -22.67
N LYS A 381 -0.92 1.42 -21.59
CA LYS A 381 -1.13 1.96 -20.25
C LYS A 381 0.15 2.57 -19.66
N LEU A 382 1.29 1.91 -19.85
CA LEU A 382 2.58 2.44 -19.45
C LEU A 382 2.91 3.73 -20.23
N GLU A 383 2.78 3.72 -21.55
CA GLU A 383 3.10 4.88 -22.36
C GLU A 383 2.15 6.05 -22.09
N GLY A 384 0.87 5.80 -21.83
CA GLY A 384 -0.11 6.81 -21.42
C GLY A 384 0.27 7.47 -20.08
N MET A 385 0.60 6.67 -19.07
CA MET A 385 1.02 7.20 -17.77
C MET A 385 2.33 8.00 -17.87
N LYS A 386 3.30 7.50 -18.62
CA LYS A 386 4.56 8.17 -18.91
C LYS A 386 4.33 9.52 -19.61
N ARG A 387 3.47 9.57 -20.63
CA ARG A 387 3.11 10.81 -21.33
C ARG A 387 2.52 11.83 -20.36
N ILE A 388 1.47 11.49 -19.61
CA ILE A 388 0.77 12.44 -18.72
C ILE A 388 1.70 12.98 -17.64
N THR A 389 2.51 12.12 -17.01
CA THR A 389 3.41 12.56 -15.94
C THR A 389 4.54 13.44 -16.46
N ASN A 390 5.00 13.28 -17.71
CA ASN A 390 6.05 14.11 -18.31
C ASN A 390 5.53 15.40 -18.96
N GLU A 391 4.24 15.46 -19.31
CA GLU A 391 3.58 16.71 -19.74
C GLU A 391 3.48 17.74 -18.60
N TYR A 392 3.50 17.27 -17.34
CA TYR A 392 3.47 18.15 -16.17
C TYR A 392 4.78 18.94 -16.06
N LYS A 393 4.67 20.26 -16.04
CA LYS A 393 5.74 21.22 -15.77
C LYS A 393 5.48 21.86 -14.43
N GLU A 394 6.50 21.85 -13.55
CA GLU A 394 6.46 22.70 -12.35
C GLU A 394 6.43 24.18 -12.79
N GLU A 395 5.42 24.92 -12.30
CA GLU A 395 5.33 26.37 -12.49
C GLU A 395 6.27 27.12 -11.56
#